data_646c00a1225fc3a4a8882ce2a3d0829e
#
_entry.id   646c00a1225fc3a4a8882ce2a3d0829e
#
_cell.length_a   1.000
_cell.length_b   1.000
_cell.length_c   1.000
_cell.angle_alpha   90.00
_cell.angle_beta   90.00
_cell.angle_gamma   90.00
#
_symmetry.space_group_name_H-M   'P 1'
#
loop_
_entity.id
_entity.type
_entity.pdbx_description
1 polymer ?
#
loop_
_entity_poly.entity_id
_entity_poly.type
_entity_poly.pdbx_seq_one_letter_code
_entity_poly.pdbx_strand_id
1 'polypeptide(L)'
;MKMGIVGLPNVGKSTLFNAITNAGAECANYPFCTIEPNIGVVPVPDKRLDVLAEMYKTQKITHAIVEFVDIAGLVKGASKGEGLGNKFLSHIREVDATINPIRDIETINLELVFADIETIDKKIESVKKKIKADKKFQEELDLLEKIKDTLEQGKPARSLDFTDEEIG
;
A
#
# COMPACT_ATOMS: atom_id res chain seq x y z
N MET A 1 4.23 -5.91 10.63
CA MET A 1 4.42 -5.49 9.23
C MET A 1 3.29 -6.08 8.41
N LYS A 2 2.58 -5.27 7.64
CA LYS A 2 1.43 -5.67 6.83
C LYS A 2 1.80 -5.62 5.35
N MET A 3 1.65 -6.74 4.63
CA MET A 3 2.03 -6.87 3.22
C MET A 3 0.81 -7.20 2.38
N GLY A 4 0.49 -6.37 1.38
CA GLY A 4 -0.59 -6.62 0.44
C GLY A 4 -0.14 -7.43 -0.77
N ILE A 5 -0.86 -8.50 -1.12
CA ILE A 5 -0.66 -9.23 -2.38
C ILE A 5 -1.58 -8.60 -3.42
N VAL A 6 -0.97 -7.98 -4.42
CA VAL A 6 -1.66 -7.18 -5.45
C VAL A 6 -1.40 -7.78 -6.82
N GLY A 7 -2.31 -7.64 -7.75
CA GLY A 7 -2.17 -8.06 -9.14
C GLY A 7 -3.51 -8.11 -9.86
N LEU A 8 -3.46 -8.31 -11.17
CA LEU A 8 -4.64 -8.44 -12.00
C LEU A 8 -5.48 -9.68 -11.64
N PRO A 9 -6.75 -9.75 -12.04
CA PRO A 9 -7.56 -10.94 -11.85
C PRO A 9 -6.91 -12.19 -12.45
N ASN A 10 -7.08 -13.33 -11.81
CA ASN A 10 -6.64 -14.66 -12.27
C ASN A 10 -5.12 -14.83 -12.48
N VAL A 11 -4.28 -14.02 -11.84
CA VAL A 11 -2.80 -14.14 -11.90
C VAL A 11 -2.22 -15.06 -10.82
N GLY A 12 -3.07 -15.70 -9.99
CA GLY A 12 -2.63 -16.61 -8.95
C GLY A 12 -2.42 -15.98 -7.56
N LYS A 13 -2.94 -14.77 -7.29
CA LYS A 13 -2.81 -14.09 -5.99
C LYS A 13 -3.27 -14.96 -4.82
N SER A 14 -4.50 -15.44 -4.87
CA SER A 14 -5.07 -16.26 -3.80
C SER A 14 -4.35 -17.60 -3.66
N THR A 15 -3.80 -18.15 -4.75
CA THR A 15 -2.94 -19.34 -4.68
C THR A 15 -1.66 -19.04 -3.93
N LEU A 16 -1.00 -17.93 -4.22
CA LEU A 16 0.20 -17.46 -3.52
C LEU A 16 -0.13 -17.17 -2.05
N PHE A 17 -1.21 -16.45 -1.78
CA PHE A 17 -1.68 -16.16 -0.43
C PHE A 17 -1.88 -17.46 0.37
N ASN A 18 -2.61 -18.41 -0.16
CA ASN A 18 -2.85 -19.68 0.48
C ASN A 18 -1.55 -20.48 0.69
N ALA A 19 -0.63 -20.49 -0.28
CA ALA A 19 0.65 -21.17 -0.16
C ALA A 19 1.51 -20.58 0.97
N ILE A 20 1.51 -19.26 1.12
CA ILE A 20 2.28 -18.57 2.16
C ILE A 20 1.61 -18.76 3.53
N THR A 21 0.30 -18.59 3.62
CA THR A 21 -0.42 -18.54 4.90
C THR A 21 -0.77 -19.95 5.43
N ASN A 22 -0.99 -20.95 4.57
CA ASN A 22 -1.19 -22.32 4.99
C ASN A 22 0.08 -22.98 5.55
N ALA A 23 1.26 -22.46 5.21
CA ALA A 23 2.52 -22.85 5.83
C ALA A 23 2.75 -22.14 7.17
N GLY A 24 1.91 -21.16 7.51
CA GLY A 24 1.99 -20.36 8.73
C GLY A 24 1.31 -21.03 9.92
N ALA A 25 1.75 -20.65 11.10
CA ALA A 25 1.18 -21.10 12.36
C ALA A 25 -0.25 -20.57 12.58
N GLU A 26 -1.03 -21.28 13.37
CA GLU A 26 -2.36 -20.83 13.80
C GLU A 26 -2.29 -19.43 14.43
N CYS A 27 -3.07 -18.51 13.90
CA CYS A 27 -3.16 -17.10 14.33
C CYS A 27 -3.45 -16.97 15.83
N ALA A 28 -4.14 -17.95 16.42
CA ALA A 28 -4.49 -17.99 17.84
C ALA A 28 -3.29 -17.97 18.82
N ASN A 29 -2.09 -18.30 18.35
CA ASN A 29 -0.89 -18.34 19.19
C ASN A 29 -0.15 -17.00 19.30
N TYR A 30 -0.56 -15.98 18.56
CA TYR A 30 0.10 -14.68 18.56
C TYR A 30 -0.77 -13.59 19.22
N PRO A 31 -0.22 -12.83 20.17
CA PRO A 31 -0.90 -11.70 20.76
C PRO A 31 -1.23 -10.66 19.68
N PHE A 32 -2.45 -10.10 19.72
CA PHE A 32 -2.95 -9.07 18.80
C PHE A 32 -3.23 -9.53 17.36
N CYS A 33 -3.33 -10.84 17.10
CA CYS A 33 -3.75 -11.35 15.81
C CYS A 33 -5.28 -11.31 15.70
N THR A 34 -5.78 -10.57 14.72
CA THR A 34 -7.21 -10.53 14.38
C THR A 34 -7.49 -11.53 13.29
N ILE A 35 -8.50 -12.39 13.45
CA ILE A 35 -8.95 -13.32 12.42
C ILE A 35 -9.89 -12.55 11.49
N GLU A 36 -9.37 -12.01 10.40
CA GLU A 36 -10.16 -11.36 9.36
C GLU A 36 -10.10 -12.18 8.07
N PRO A 37 -11.19 -12.27 7.30
CA PRO A 37 -11.15 -12.91 6.00
C PRO A 37 -10.14 -12.18 5.10
N ASN A 38 -9.32 -12.94 4.38
CA ASN A 38 -8.24 -12.45 3.52
C ASN A 38 -7.00 -11.88 4.23
N ILE A 39 -6.84 -12.09 5.54
CA ILE A 39 -5.60 -11.81 6.25
C ILE A 39 -4.99 -13.13 6.75
N GLY A 40 -3.73 -13.34 6.43
CA GLY A 40 -2.95 -14.48 6.89
C GLY A 40 -1.71 -14.01 7.64
N VAL A 41 -1.38 -14.68 8.74
CA VAL A 41 -0.23 -14.34 9.58
C VAL A 41 0.83 -15.40 9.45
N VAL A 42 2.07 -14.96 9.23
CA VAL A 42 3.22 -15.84 9.08
C VAL A 42 4.32 -15.41 10.05
N PRO A 43 4.82 -16.33 10.89
CA PRO A 43 5.96 -16.03 11.75
C PRO A 43 7.23 -15.89 10.91
N VAL A 44 8.09 -14.95 11.29
CA VAL A 44 9.41 -14.78 10.69
C VAL A 44 10.40 -15.72 11.40
N PRO A 45 10.96 -16.72 10.71
CA PRO A 45 11.96 -17.60 11.30
C PRO A 45 13.24 -16.79 11.63
N ASP A 46 13.69 -16.87 12.87
CA ASP A 46 14.94 -16.22 13.29
C ASP A 46 15.71 -17.15 14.22
N LYS A 47 16.77 -17.76 13.70
CA LYS A 47 17.65 -18.69 14.46
C LYS A 47 18.32 -18.05 15.67
N ARG A 48 18.42 -16.71 15.70
CA ARG A 48 18.99 -15.99 16.85
C ARG A 48 18.10 -16.11 18.09
N LEU A 49 16.79 -16.21 17.87
CA LEU A 49 15.83 -16.41 18.98
C LEU A 49 16.01 -17.77 19.62
N ASP A 50 16.29 -18.82 18.84
CA ASP A 50 16.52 -20.17 19.37
C ASP A 50 17.77 -20.17 20.27
N VAL A 51 18.86 -19.56 19.81
CA VAL A 51 20.12 -19.43 20.59
C VAL A 51 19.89 -18.64 21.88
N LEU A 52 19.18 -17.52 21.81
CA LEU A 52 18.85 -16.70 22.98
C LEU A 52 17.95 -17.45 23.97
N ALA A 53 16.97 -18.19 23.46
CA ALA A 53 16.09 -18.99 24.29
C ALA A 53 16.84 -20.09 25.06
N GLU A 54 17.81 -20.74 24.42
CA GLU A 54 18.68 -21.73 25.04
C GLU A 54 19.58 -21.08 26.13
N MET A 55 20.20 -19.93 25.81
CA MET A 55 21.06 -19.21 26.75
C MET A 55 20.31 -18.76 28.01
N TYR A 56 19.11 -18.23 27.86
CA TYR A 56 18.29 -17.69 28.96
C TYR A 56 17.29 -18.70 29.52
N LYS A 57 17.22 -19.92 28.98
CA LYS A 57 16.30 -20.99 29.38
C LYS A 57 14.84 -20.52 29.42
N THR A 58 14.43 -19.77 28.39
CA THR A 58 13.07 -19.25 28.30
C THR A 58 12.08 -20.35 27.95
N GLN A 59 10.88 -20.31 28.57
CA GLN A 59 9.82 -21.28 28.29
C GLN A 59 8.99 -20.94 27.06
N LYS A 60 9.09 -19.68 26.57
CA LYS A 60 8.29 -19.19 25.44
C LYS A 60 9.15 -18.33 24.53
N ILE A 61 9.10 -18.66 23.23
CA ILE A 61 9.69 -17.86 22.16
C ILE A 61 8.54 -17.20 21.39
N THR A 62 8.62 -15.89 21.17
CA THR A 62 7.67 -15.16 20.35
C THR A 62 8.38 -14.59 19.14
N HIS A 63 8.08 -15.12 17.97
CA HIS A 63 8.62 -14.63 16.70
C HIS A 63 7.95 -13.32 16.29
N ALA A 64 8.67 -12.49 15.53
CA ALA A 64 8.05 -11.42 14.76
C ALA A 64 7.08 -12.02 13.73
N ILE A 65 6.05 -11.28 13.37
CA ILE A 65 5.05 -11.72 12.41
C ILE A 65 4.96 -10.77 11.22
N VAL A 66 4.61 -11.34 10.07
CA VAL A 66 4.16 -10.60 8.88
C VAL A 66 2.71 -10.98 8.62
N GLU A 67 1.87 -9.97 8.47
CA GLU A 67 0.48 -10.12 8.06
C GLU A 67 0.42 -9.99 6.53
N PHE A 68 -0.11 -10.99 5.86
CA PHE A 68 -0.38 -10.94 4.43
C PHE A 68 -1.87 -10.66 4.21
N VAL A 69 -2.15 -9.74 3.29
CA VAL A 69 -3.52 -9.35 2.90
C VAL A 69 -3.72 -9.70 1.43
N ASP A 70 -4.71 -10.56 1.12
CA ASP A 70 -5.13 -10.78 -0.27
C ASP A 70 -6.01 -9.60 -0.72
N ILE A 71 -5.41 -8.64 -1.40
CA ILE A 71 -6.10 -7.47 -1.92
C ILE A 71 -6.78 -7.88 -3.24
N ALA A 72 -8.10 -7.66 -3.33
CA ALA A 72 -8.88 -7.97 -4.52
C ALA A 72 -8.23 -7.37 -5.78
N GLY A 73 -8.18 -8.17 -6.84
CA GLY A 73 -7.47 -7.80 -8.07
C GLY A 73 -7.98 -6.49 -8.69
N LEU A 74 -7.04 -5.68 -9.16
CA LEU A 74 -7.33 -4.48 -9.92
C LEU A 74 -7.97 -4.88 -11.25
N VAL A 75 -9.15 -4.34 -11.54
CA VAL A 75 -9.76 -4.44 -12.86
C VAL A 75 -9.29 -3.24 -13.67
N LYS A 76 -8.79 -3.47 -14.89
CA LYS A 76 -8.37 -2.38 -15.80
C LYS A 76 -9.50 -1.35 -15.92
N GLY A 77 -9.20 -0.07 -15.70
CA GLY A 77 -10.20 1.00 -15.66
C GLY A 77 -10.87 1.19 -14.29
N ALA A 78 -10.35 0.59 -13.23
CA ALA A 78 -10.89 0.73 -11.88
C ALA A 78 -10.82 2.17 -11.36
N SER A 79 -9.90 2.99 -11.85
CA SER A 79 -9.79 4.42 -11.56
C SER A 79 -10.97 5.23 -12.11
N LYS A 80 -11.62 4.75 -13.17
CA LYS A 80 -12.78 5.41 -13.80
C LYS A 80 -14.13 4.82 -13.38
N GLY A 81 -14.14 3.78 -12.55
CA GLY A 81 -15.32 3.01 -12.17
C GLY A 81 -15.79 3.29 -10.76
N GLU A 82 -17.08 3.42 -10.58
CA GLU A 82 -17.74 3.59 -9.29
C GLU A 82 -17.42 2.42 -8.34
N GLY A 83 -16.80 2.70 -7.21
CA GLY A 83 -16.77 1.85 -6.02
C GLY A 83 -15.62 0.84 -5.91
N LEU A 84 -15.24 0.07 -6.92
CA LEU A 84 -14.21 -0.98 -6.81
C LEU A 84 -12.79 -0.43 -6.80
N GLY A 85 -12.50 0.61 -7.58
CA GLY A 85 -11.20 1.28 -7.60
C GLY A 85 -10.89 1.96 -6.27
N ASN A 86 -11.85 2.64 -5.68
CA ASN A 86 -11.69 3.30 -4.39
C ASN A 86 -11.44 2.29 -3.25
N LYS A 87 -12.07 1.11 -3.28
CA LYS A 87 -11.80 0.03 -2.32
C LYS A 87 -10.39 -0.54 -2.48
N PHE A 88 -9.95 -0.77 -3.72
CA PHE A 88 -8.59 -1.22 -3.99
C PHE A 88 -7.55 -0.24 -3.45
N LEU A 89 -7.72 1.06 -3.71
CA LEU A 89 -6.82 2.10 -3.23
C LEU A 89 -6.82 2.22 -1.70
N SER A 90 -7.98 2.06 -1.05
CA SER A 90 -8.04 2.06 0.42
C SER A 90 -7.24 0.89 1.00
N HIS A 91 -7.37 -0.31 0.43
CA HIS A 91 -6.61 -1.47 0.90
C HIS A 91 -5.10 -1.33 0.68
N ILE A 92 -4.66 -0.70 -0.43
CA ILE A 92 -3.22 -0.41 -0.64
C ILE A 92 -2.69 0.56 0.41
N ARG A 93 -3.47 1.57 0.81
CA ARG A 93 -3.07 2.54 1.85
C ARG A 93 -2.98 1.94 3.26
N GLU A 94 -3.59 0.79 3.48
CA GLU A 94 -3.61 0.09 4.77
C GLU A 94 -2.43 -0.86 4.97
N VAL A 95 -1.59 -1.05 3.95
CA VAL A 95 -0.45 -1.97 4.00
C VAL A 95 0.89 -1.24 3.93
N ASP A 96 1.91 -1.79 4.59
CA ASP A 96 3.25 -1.21 4.64
C ASP A 96 4.04 -1.47 3.34
N ALA A 97 3.73 -2.57 2.64
CA ALA A 97 4.37 -2.96 1.38
C ALA A 97 3.42 -3.78 0.52
N THR A 98 3.68 -3.84 -0.79
CA THR A 98 2.91 -4.66 -1.73
C THR A 98 3.80 -5.65 -2.46
N ILE A 99 3.26 -6.85 -2.71
CA ILE A 99 3.85 -7.88 -3.56
C ILE A 99 2.98 -7.99 -4.81
N ASN A 100 3.58 -7.80 -5.97
CA ASN A 100 2.89 -7.87 -7.25
C ASN A 100 3.75 -8.57 -8.31
N PRO A 101 3.15 -9.28 -9.27
CA PRO A 101 3.87 -9.86 -10.40
C PRO A 101 4.56 -8.76 -11.22
N ILE A 102 5.81 -8.99 -11.64
CA ILE A 102 6.61 -8.01 -12.39
C ILE A 102 5.86 -7.48 -13.62
N ARG A 103 5.17 -8.36 -14.35
CA ARG A 103 4.38 -8.01 -15.54
C ARG A 103 3.20 -7.08 -15.27
N ASP A 104 2.73 -7.02 -14.01
CA ASP A 104 1.54 -6.24 -13.65
C ASP A 104 1.92 -4.87 -13.06
N ILE A 105 3.23 -4.66 -12.76
CA ILE A 105 3.72 -3.44 -12.10
C ILE A 105 3.39 -2.19 -12.90
N GLU A 106 3.62 -2.20 -14.20
CA GLU A 106 3.33 -1.03 -15.06
C GLU A 106 1.85 -0.69 -15.07
N THR A 107 0.99 -1.72 -15.21
CA THR A 107 -0.48 -1.52 -15.21
C THR A 107 -0.95 -0.97 -13.86
N ILE A 108 -0.45 -1.51 -12.76
CA ILE A 108 -0.80 -1.07 -11.41
C ILE A 108 -0.29 0.36 -11.16
N ASN A 109 0.94 0.68 -11.57
CA ASN A 109 1.48 2.03 -11.43
C ASN A 109 0.65 3.04 -12.23
N LEU A 110 0.23 2.71 -13.46
CA LEU A 110 -0.61 3.59 -14.27
C LEU A 110 -1.97 3.84 -13.63
N GLU A 111 -2.62 2.82 -13.08
CA GLU A 111 -3.91 2.98 -12.37
C GLU A 111 -3.75 3.83 -11.10
N LEU A 112 -2.65 3.68 -10.37
CA LEU A 112 -2.33 4.53 -9.22
C LEU A 112 -2.11 5.98 -9.65
N VAL A 113 -1.34 6.22 -10.73
CA VAL A 113 -1.12 7.55 -11.30
C VAL A 113 -2.45 8.21 -11.69
N PHE A 114 -3.37 7.50 -12.34
CA PHE A 114 -4.68 8.05 -12.70
C PHE A 114 -5.51 8.44 -11.46
N ALA A 115 -5.47 7.63 -10.41
CA ALA A 115 -6.17 7.95 -9.17
C ALA A 115 -5.55 9.14 -8.45
N ASP A 116 -4.22 9.27 -8.49
CA ASP A 116 -3.51 10.42 -7.93
C ASP A 116 -3.85 11.71 -8.70
N ILE A 117 -3.93 11.66 -10.05
CA ILE A 117 -4.37 12.80 -10.88
C ILE A 117 -5.77 13.26 -10.46
N GLU A 118 -6.72 12.34 -10.30
CA GLU A 118 -8.09 12.71 -9.88
C GLU A 118 -8.09 13.39 -8.50
N THR A 119 -7.26 12.93 -7.59
CA THR A 119 -7.12 13.49 -6.24
C THR A 119 -6.50 14.90 -6.30
N ILE A 120 -5.44 15.07 -7.08
CA ILE A 120 -4.74 16.34 -7.29
C ILE A 120 -5.67 17.35 -7.97
N ASP A 121 -6.42 16.95 -8.99
CA ASP A 121 -7.37 17.86 -9.67
C ASP A 121 -8.41 18.43 -8.70
N LYS A 122 -9.01 17.60 -7.86
CA LYS A 122 -9.95 18.04 -6.80
C LYS A 122 -9.28 18.99 -5.83
N LYS A 123 -8.02 18.74 -5.45
CA LYS A 123 -7.26 19.61 -4.55
C LYS A 123 -6.94 20.97 -5.21
N ILE A 124 -6.50 20.97 -6.47
CA ILE A 124 -6.24 22.17 -7.27
C ILE A 124 -7.51 23.05 -7.35
N GLU A 125 -8.67 22.46 -7.66
CA GLU A 125 -9.93 23.20 -7.69
C GLU A 125 -10.27 23.84 -6.34
N SER A 126 -10.02 23.13 -5.24
CA SER A 126 -10.23 23.63 -3.89
C SER A 126 -9.29 24.80 -3.58
N VAL A 127 -7.99 24.66 -3.90
CA VAL A 127 -6.98 25.71 -3.66
C VAL A 127 -7.21 26.93 -4.53
N LYS A 128 -7.58 26.78 -5.80
CA LYS A 128 -7.97 27.90 -6.69
C LYS A 128 -9.12 28.73 -6.16
N LYS A 129 -10.06 28.13 -5.43
CA LYS A 129 -11.13 28.89 -4.75
C LYS A 129 -10.59 29.69 -3.56
N LYS A 130 -9.61 29.15 -2.80
CA LYS A 130 -8.99 29.82 -1.65
C LYS A 130 -8.09 30.97 -2.05
N ILE A 131 -7.34 30.86 -3.15
CA ILE A 131 -6.46 31.92 -3.67
C ILE A 131 -7.25 33.20 -3.97
N LYS A 132 -8.52 33.10 -4.38
CA LYS A 132 -9.37 34.30 -4.58
C LYS A 132 -9.58 35.11 -3.30
N ALA A 133 -9.43 34.51 -2.14
CA ALA A 133 -9.55 35.14 -0.83
C ALA A 133 -8.18 35.51 -0.21
N ASP A 134 -7.15 34.67 -0.44
CA ASP A 134 -5.81 34.88 0.14
C ASP A 134 -4.71 34.37 -0.81
N LYS A 135 -3.81 35.24 -1.23
CA LYS A 135 -2.72 34.91 -2.18
C LYS A 135 -1.65 34.00 -1.61
N LYS A 136 -1.60 33.77 -0.30
CA LYS A 136 -0.61 32.87 0.32
C LYS A 136 -0.76 31.41 -0.11
N PHE A 137 -1.91 31.03 -0.68
CA PHE A 137 -2.12 29.69 -1.24
C PHE A 137 -1.51 29.48 -2.64
N GLN A 138 -0.78 30.48 -3.18
CA GLN A 138 -0.16 30.38 -4.50
C GLN A 138 0.93 29.31 -4.52
N GLU A 139 1.77 29.24 -3.50
CA GLU A 139 2.86 28.24 -3.40
C GLU A 139 2.29 26.80 -3.35
N GLU A 140 1.18 26.62 -2.62
CA GLU A 140 0.48 25.32 -2.59
C GLU A 140 -0.05 24.95 -3.99
N LEU A 141 -0.56 25.93 -4.75
CA LEU A 141 -1.02 25.67 -6.12
C LEU A 141 0.12 25.29 -7.05
N ASP A 142 1.23 26.02 -7.00
CA ASP A 142 2.39 25.77 -7.86
C ASP A 142 2.98 24.39 -7.61
N LEU A 143 3.01 23.95 -6.34
CA LEU A 143 3.44 22.60 -5.96
C LEU A 143 2.47 21.53 -6.50
N LEU A 144 1.17 21.74 -6.36
CA LEU A 144 0.16 20.81 -6.88
C LEU A 144 0.21 20.70 -8.40
N GLU A 145 0.44 21.80 -9.12
CA GLU A 145 0.59 21.81 -10.57
C GLU A 145 1.89 21.07 -10.98
N LYS A 146 3.01 21.25 -10.28
CA LYS A 146 4.26 20.49 -10.48
C LYS A 146 4.05 18.97 -10.31
N ILE A 147 3.31 18.55 -9.28
CA ILE A 147 2.97 17.15 -9.06
C ILE A 147 2.08 16.62 -10.20
N LYS A 148 1.07 17.39 -10.60
CA LYS A 148 0.17 17.02 -11.68
C LYS A 148 0.91 16.79 -12.99
N ASP A 149 1.78 17.72 -13.39
CA ASP A 149 2.58 17.59 -14.62
C ASP A 149 3.41 16.31 -14.65
N THR A 150 3.94 15.90 -13.50
CA THR A 150 4.71 14.64 -13.38
C THR A 150 3.82 13.42 -13.54
N LEU A 151 2.65 13.43 -12.91
CA LEU A 151 1.67 12.36 -13.04
C LEU A 151 1.14 12.23 -14.48
N GLU A 152 0.89 13.34 -15.17
CA GLU A 152 0.46 13.35 -16.58
C GLU A 152 1.52 12.78 -17.54
N GLN A 153 2.81 12.81 -17.15
CA GLN A 153 3.89 12.09 -17.84
C GLN A 153 3.90 10.59 -17.54
N GLY A 154 2.97 10.06 -16.78
CA GLY A 154 2.90 8.66 -16.35
C GLY A 154 3.89 8.29 -15.25
N LYS A 155 4.53 9.27 -14.61
CA LYS A 155 5.47 9.07 -13.52
C LYS A 155 4.76 9.21 -12.18
N PRO A 156 5.02 8.32 -11.19
CA PRO A 156 4.44 8.46 -9.88
C PRO A 156 4.98 9.68 -9.12
N ALA A 157 4.19 10.31 -8.26
CA ALA A 157 4.58 11.49 -7.47
C ALA A 157 5.87 11.27 -6.65
N ARG A 158 6.10 10.02 -6.18
CA ARG A 158 7.35 9.64 -5.47
C ARG A 158 8.64 9.77 -6.30
N SER A 159 8.54 10.01 -7.61
CA SER A 159 9.71 10.29 -8.47
C SER A 159 10.15 11.74 -8.45
N LEU A 160 9.41 12.61 -7.77
CA LEU A 160 9.79 14.00 -7.55
C LEU A 160 10.67 14.13 -6.32
N ASP A 161 11.70 14.97 -6.44
CA ASP A 161 12.46 15.45 -5.30
C ASP A 161 11.74 16.66 -4.71
N PHE A 162 11.37 16.56 -3.46
CA PHE A 162 10.74 17.61 -2.68
C PHE A 162 11.77 18.23 -1.74
N THR A 163 11.69 19.53 -1.55
CA THR A 163 12.44 20.24 -0.51
C THR A 163 11.82 19.98 0.87
N ASP A 164 12.59 20.19 1.95
CA ASP A 164 12.07 20.02 3.33
C ASP A 164 10.87 20.96 3.60
N GLU A 165 10.82 22.14 2.94
CA GLU A 165 9.70 23.08 3.03
C GLU A 165 8.45 22.61 2.27
N GLU A 166 8.61 21.80 1.21
CA GLU A 166 7.51 21.22 0.43
C GLU A 166 6.90 19.97 1.10
N ILE A 167 7.62 19.35 2.06
CA ILE A 167 7.19 18.12 2.78
C ILE A 167 6.45 18.47 4.09
N GLY A 168 6.64 19.66 4.67
CA GLY A 168 6.14 20.16 5.97
C GLY A 168 4.67 20.63 5.94
#